data_b3bfc47ba331f4373ee1f80d8dc350e8
#
_entry.id   b3bfc47ba331f4373ee1f80d8dc350e8
#
_cell.length_a   1.000
_cell.length_b   1.000
_cell.length_c   1.000
_cell.angle_alpha   90.00
_cell.angle_beta   90.00
_cell.angle_gamma   90.00
#
_symmetry.space_group_name_H-M   'P 1'
#
loop_
_entity.id
_entity.type
_entity.pdbx_description
1 polymer ?
#
loop_
_entity_poly.entity_id
_entity_poly.type
_entity_poly.pdbx_seq_one_letter_code
_entity_poly.pdbx_strand_id
1 'polypeptide(L)' 'KNKSREQSTRSDVVRQLKAVRKEQHITQEVLAERAGTKKSNISRLESGRYNPSLDFLVKVAGCLGKTV' A
#
# COMPACT_ATOMS: atom_id res chain seq x y z
N LYS A 1 14.88 -2.78 -20.16
CA LYS A 1 14.46 -1.49 -19.88
C LYS A 1 13.02 -1.38 -19.74
N ASN A 2 12.27 -1.67 -20.74
CA ASN A 2 10.84 -1.60 -20.65
C ASN A 2 10.28 -2.57 -19.67
N LYS A 3 10.99 -3.64 -19.45
CA LYS A 3 10.56 -4.63 -18.49
C LYS A 3 10.46 -4.10 -17.11
N SER A 4 11.40 -3.28 -16.73
CA SER A 4 11.38 -2.71 -15.40
C SER A 4 10.12 -1.97 -15.14
N ARG A 5 9.69 -1.15 -16.07
CA ARG A 5 8.49 -0.38 -15.90
C ARG A 5 7.27 -1.25 -15.77
N GLU A 6 7.20 -2.27 -16.60
CA GLU A 6 6.04 -3.13 -16.58
C GLU A 6 5.92 -3.91 -15.32
N GLN A 7 7.06 -4.34 -14.81
CA GLN A 7 7.05 -5.17 -13.61
C GLN A 7 6.77 -4.39 -12.37
N SER A 8 7.09 -3.12 -12.37
CA SER A 8 7.14 -2.36 -11.15
C SER A 8 5.84 -1.70 -10.77
N THR A 9 4.85 -1.75 -11.62
CA THR A 9 3.65 -0.94 -11.40
C THR A 9 3.04 -1.14 -10.03
N ARG A 10 2.66 -2.37 -9.71
CA ARG A 10 2.01 -2.63 -8.43
C ARG A 10 2.98 -2.54 -7.27
N SER A 11 4.18 -3.04 -7.48
CA SER A 11 5.20 -2.97 -6.45
C SER A 11 5.58 -1.55 -6.12
N ASP A 12 5.64 -0.70 -7.14
CA ASP A 12 5.96 0.70 -6.91
C ASP A 12 4.87 1.39 -6.12
N VAL A 13 3.61 1.12 -6.42
CA VAL A 13 2.51 1.71 -5.69
C VAL A 13 2.58 1.29 -4.22
N VAL A 14 2.80 0.01 -3.97
CA VAL A 14 2.89 -0.49 -2.60
C VAL A 14 4.04 0.18 -1.86
N ARG A 15 5.18 0.31 -2.52
CA ARG A 15 6.35 0.92 -1.90
C ARG A 15 6.10 2.38 -1.57
N GLN A 16 5.43 3.08 -2.48
CA GLN A 16 5.11 4.48 -2.25
C GLN A 16 4.12 4.63 -1.11
N LEU A 17 3.13 3.75 -1.05
CA LEU A 17 2.15 3.80 0.03
C LEU A 17 2.80 3.59 1.38
N LYS A 18 3.75 2.64 1.44
CA LYS A 18 4.46 2.40 2.68
C LYS A 18 5.27 3.62 3.08
N ALA A 19 5.93 4.26 2.12
CA ALA A 19 6.73 5.44 2.39
C ALA A 19 5.85 6.59 2.88
N VAL A 20 4.70 6.78 2.25
CA VAL A 20 3.78 7.85 2.65
C VAL A 20 3.26 7.58 4.06
N ARG A 21 2.94 6.32 4.36
CA ARG A 21 2.47 5.97 5.70
C ARG A 21 3.50 6.35 6.75
N LYS A 22 4.77 6.00 6.49
CA LYS A 22 5.83 6.32 7.44
C LYS A 22 6.05 7.81 7.55
N GLU A 23 5.96 8.49 6.42
CA GLU A 23 6.13 9.93 6.38
C GLU A 23 5.08 10.63 7.23
N GLN A 24 3.88 10.10 7.26
CA GLN A 24 2.79 10.65 8.05
C GLN A 24 2.79 10.14 9.49
N HIS A 25 3.77 9.31 9.84
CA HIS A 25 3.90 8.75 11.18
C HIS A 25 2.68 7.92 11.58
N ILE A 26 2.14 7.19 10.61
CA ILE A 26 0.98 6.33 10.84
C ILE A 26 1.47 4.90 10.94
N THR A 27 1.06 4.20 12.00
CA THR A 27 1.43 2.79 12.15
C THR A 27 0.59 1.92 11.24
N GLN A 28 1.05 0.69 11.02
CA GLN A 28 0.28 -0.27 10.26
C GLN A 28 -1.08 -0.51 10.89
N GLU A 29 -1.12 -0.51 12.20
CA GLU A 29 -2.34 -0.74 12.93
C GLU A 29 -3.36 0.37 12.68
N VAL A 30 -2.90 1.60 12.74
CA VAL A 30 -3.78 2.76 12.51
C VAL A 30 -4.27 2.75 11.06
N LEU A 31 -3.37 2.46 10.12
CA LEU A 31 -3.78 2.41 8.73
C LEU A 31 -4.81 1.31 8.51
N ALA A 32 -4.61 0.15 9.12
CA ALA A 32 -5.56 -0.95 9.00
C ALA A 32 -6.93 -0.54 9.52
N GLU A 33 -6.94 0.15 10.62
CA GLU A 33 -8.18 0.62 11.21
C GLU A 33 -8.92 1.57 10.27
N ARG A 34 -8.20 2.51 9.69
CA ARG A 34 -8.79 3.46 8.77
C ARG A 34 -9.30 2.80 7.51
N ALA A 35 -8.61 1.76 7.07
CA ALA A 35 -8.99 1.04 5.86
C ALA A 35 -10.04 -0.04 6.13
N GLY A 36 -10.42 -0.22 7.39
CA GLY A 36 -11.42 -1.22 7.74
C GLY A 36 -10.91 -2.63 7.55
N THR A 37 -9.64 -2.85 7.81
CA THR A 37 -9.04 -4.17 7.65
C THR A 37 -8.17 -4.47 8.86
N LYS A 38 -7.42 -5.56 8.81
CA LYS A 38 -6.58 -5.97 9.92
C LYS A 38 -5.14 -5.59 9.68
N LYS A 39 -4.41 -5.38 10.78
CA LYS A 39 -3.00 -5.07 10.69
C LYS A 39 -2.24 -6.10 9.86
N SER A 40 -2.61 -7.38 10.01
CA SER A 40 -1.93 -8.44 9.27
C SER A 40 -2.07 -8.24 7.76
N ASN A 41 -3.18 -7.68 7.31
CA ASN A 41 -3.38 -7.43 5.89
C ASN A 41 -2.49 -6.28 5.41
N ILE A 42 -2.32 -5.27 6.23
CA ILE A 42 -1.42 -4.16 5.87
C ILE A 42 0.03 -4.65 5.88
N SER A 43 0.39 -5.43 6.87
CA SER A 43 1.74 -5.97 6.94
C SER A 43 2.04 -6.83 5.71
N ARG A 44 1.08 -7.65 5.32
CA ARG A 44 1.23 -8.51 4.15
C ARG A 44 1.35 -7.67 2.88
N LEU A 45 0.55 -6.63 2.79
CA LEU A 45 0.62 -5.72 1.65
C LEU A 45 2.02 -5.12 1.53
N GLU A 46 2.56 -4.64 2.62
CA GLU A 46 3.84 -3.95 2.61
C GLU A 46 5.03 -4.89 2.49
N SER A 47 4.80 -6.19 2.66
CA SER A 47 5.89 -7.15 2.56
C SER A 47 6.37 -7.37 1.13
N GLY A 48 5.54 -7.02 0.17
CA GLY A 48 5.88 -7.23 -1.23
C GLY A 48 5.64 -8.64 -1.73
N ARG A 49 5.17 -9.53 -0.86
CA ARG A 49 4.91 -10.92 -1.25
C ARG A 49 3.45 -11.15 -1.61
N TYR A 50 2.66 -10.18 -1.36
CA TYR A 50 1.23 -10.26 -1.54
C TYR A 50 0.87 -9.53 -2.82
N ASN A 51 -0.09 -10.06 -3.54
CA ASN A 51 -0.55 -9.44 -4.78
C ASN A 51 -1.92 -8.82 -4.53
N PRO A 52 -1.96 -7.59 -4.03
CA PRO A 52 -3.22 -6.98 -3.63
C PRO A 52 -4.08 -6.63 -4.83
N SER A 53 -5.38 -6.57 -4.60
CA SER A 53 -6.29 -6.13 -5.64
C SER A 53 -6.15 -4.62 -5.81
N LEU A 54 -6.56 -4.14 -6.98
CA LEU A 54 -6.53 -2.72 -7.25
C LEU A 54 -7.45 -1.98 -6.28
N ASP A 55 -8.61 -2.58 -6.00
CA ASP A 55 -9.57 -1.97 -5.07
C ASP A 55 -8.95 -1.75 -3.70
N PHE A 56 -8.17 -2.72 -3.23
CA PHE A 56 -7.53 -2.60 -1.94
C PHE A 56 -6.47 -1.51 -1.96
N LEU A 57 -5.72 -1.42 -3.05
CA LEU A 57 -4.70 -0.37 -3.19
C LEU A 57 -5.33 1.01 -3.19
N VAL A 58 -6.43 1.16 -3.91
CA VAL A 58 -7.13 2.45 -3.95
C VAL A 58 -7.65 2.81 -2.56
N LYS A 59 -8.18 1.84 -1.86
CA LYS A 59 -8.72 2.08 -0.53
C LYS A 59 -7.62 2.53 0.43
N VAL A 60 -6.50 1.83 0.42
CA VAL A 60 -5.38 2.18 1.30
C VAL A 60 -4.83 3.55 0.93
N ALA A 61 -4.67 3.81 -0.35
CA ALA A 61 -4.17 5.11 -0.80
C ALA A 61 -5.09 6.22 -0.34
N GLY A 62 -6.40 6.01 -0.44
CA GLY A 62 -7.36 7.00 0.02
C GLY A 62 -7.22 7.31 1.49
N CYS A 63 -6.91 6.29 2.29
CA CYS A 63 -6.70 6.48 3.72
C CYS A 63 -5.46 7.32 4.01
N LEU A 64 -4.55 7.39 3.06
CA LEU A 64 -3.34 8.18 3.20
C LEU A 64 -3.41 9.50 2.46
N GLY A 65 -4.57 9.79 1.88
CA GLY A 65 -4.77 11.04 1.17
C GLY A 65 -4.16 11.06 -0.22
N LYS A 66 -3.97 9.88 -0.82
CA LYS A 66 -3.37 9.78 -2.14
C LYS A 66 -4.32 9.13 -3.12
N THR A 67 -4.01 9.27 -4.40
CA THR A 67 -4.77 8.60 -5.44
C THR A 67 -3.84 7.67 -6.20
N VAL A 68 -4.40 6.60 -6.68
CA VAL A 68 -3.63 5.62 -7.44
C VAL A 68 -3.86 5.84 -8.92
#